data_a1ad6bf23d7d5becb10efae054c38df5
#
_entry.id   a1ad6bf23d7d5becb10efae054c38df5
#
_cell.length_a   1.000
_cell.length_b   1.000
_cell.length_c   1.000
_cell.angle_alpha   90.00
_cell.angle_beta   90.00
_cell.angle_gamma   90.00
#
_symmetry.space_group_name_H-M   'P 1'
#
loop_
_entity.id
_entity.type
_entity.pdbx_description
1 polymer ?
#
loop_
_entity_poly.entity_id
_entity_poly.type
_entity_poly.pdbx_seq_one_letter_code
_entity_poly.pdbx_strand_id
1 'polypeptide(L)'
;MAKILYVYNDQVYANITNKCDCNCTFCIRKQFDGVGDADTLWHKAEPSLCEIIAAIDAFDFTGYKEFVFCGYGEPTCALENLIASARYVKEKTGLPIRVNSNGLGNLYYKRDIVPQLAEVVDSISISLNEATAEKYEKVTRPSFPHAYEAMLDFAEECGKLIPHTQLSIVDILPEEDIKACQRIADSRGVHLKVRPWEHSA
;
A
#
# COMPACT_ATOMS: atom_id res chain seq x y z
N MET A 1 6.38 21.95 -2.85
CA MET A 1 5.07 21.40 -2.44
C MET A 1 5.17 19.90 -2.51
N ALA A 2 4.53 19.16 -1.60
CA ALA A 2 4.52 17.70 -1.70
C ALA A 2 3.87 17.26 -3.00
N LYS A 3 4.45 16.25 -3.66
CA LYS A 3 3.84 15.67 -4.85
C LYS A 3 2.71 14.71 -4.45
N ILE A 4 1.56 14.84 -5.10
CA ILE A 4 0.48 13.86 -5.06
C ILE A 4 0.84 12.69 -5.96
N LEU A 5 1.26 12.97 -7.20
CA LEU A 5 1.79 11.94 -8.10
C LEU A 5 3.31 12.09 -8.21
N TYR A 6 4.00 10.95 -8.17
CA TYR A 6 5.44 10.88 -8.34
C TYR A 6 5.84 9.61 -9.11
N VAL A 7 7.01 9.64 -9.71
CA VAL A 7 7.55 8.52 -10.49
C VAL A 7 8.64 7.82 -9.66
N TYR A 8 8.54 6.50 -9.59
CA TYR A 8 9.54 5.65 -8.97
C TYR A 8 9.61 4.30 -9.70
N ASN A 9 10.82 3.85 -10.05
CA ASN A 9 11.05 2.60 -10.80
C ASN A 9 10.11 2.47 -12.04
N ASP A 10 10.05 3.53 -12.86
CA ASP A 10 9.23 3.61 -14.08
C ASP A 10 7.72 3.34 -13.87
N GLN A 11 7.21 3.61 -12.67
CA GLN A 11 5.79 3.52 -12.33
C GLN A 11 5.28 4.85 -11.76
N VAL A 12 3.98 5.11 -11.93
CA VAL A 12 3.32 6.28 -11.35
C VAL A 12 2.75 5.91 -9.99
N TYR A 13 3.18 6.62 -8.97
CA TYR A 13 2.74 6.46 -7.59
C TYR A 13 1.86 7.63 -7.15
N ALA A 14 0.84 7.34 -6.35
CA ALA A 14 -0.06 8.32 -5.77
C ALA A 14 0.07 8.33 -4.24
N ASN A 15 0.53 9.46 -3.72
CA ASN A 15 0.61 9.77 -2.30
C ASN A 15 -0.60 10.62 -1.92
N ILE A 16 -1.64 10.00 -1.39
CA ILE A 16 -2.96 10.64 -1.20
C ILE A 16 -3.28 10.97 0.26
N THR A 17 -2.36 10.66 1.20
CA THR A 17 -2.56 10.94 2.63
C THR A 17 -1.23 10.85 3.39
N ASN A 18 -1.12 11.57 4.50
CA ASN A 18 -0.07 11.38 5.50
C ASN A 18 -0.49 10.40 6.61
N LYS A 19 -1.79 10.08 6.71
CA LYS A 19 -2.32 9.23 7.77
C LYS A 19 -1.83 7.79 7.62
N CYS A 20 -1.41 7.21 8.72
CA CYS A 20 -1.05 5.80 8.80
C CYS A 20 -1.28 5.33 10.23
N ASP A 21 -1.92 4.19 10.39
CA ASP A 21 -2.20 3.54 11.66
C ASP A 21 -1.05 2.66 12.18
N CYS A 22 0.08 2.65 11.47
CA CYS A 22 1.33 2.03 11.88
C CYS A 22 2.44 3.07 12.11
N ASN A 23 3.40 2.71 13.00
CA ASN A 23 4.60 3.49 13.28
C ASN A 23 5.87 2.64 13.09
N CYS A 24 6.01 2.02 11.92
CA CYS A 24 7.06 1.07 11.61
C CYS A 24 8.47 1.60 11.90
N THR A 25 9.33 0.74 12.44
CA THR A 25 10.72 1.10 12.78
C THR A 25 11.56 1.43 11.54
N PHE A 26 11.27 0.76 10.43
CA PHE A 26 11.96 0.86 9.13
C PHE A 26 11.25 1.76 8.11
N CYS A 27 10.24 2.54 8.53
CA CYS A 27 9.44 3.34 7.61
C CYS A 27 10.31 4.38 6.89
N ILE A 28 10.24 4.37 5.56
CA ILE A 28 11.01 5.26 4.67
C ILE A 28 10.77 6.75 4.97
N ARG A 29 9.54 7.11 5.37
CA ARG A 29 9.17 8.49 5.73
C ARG A 29 9.93 9.07 6.93
N LYS A 30 10.66 8.23 7.68
CA LYS A 30 11.53 8.65 8.79
C LYS A 30 12.97 8.89 8.36
N GLN A 31 13.33 8.46 7.16
CA GLN A 31 14.68 8.48 6.64
C GLN A 31 14.84 9.53 5.54
N PHE A 32 13.78 9.77 4.75
CA PHE A 32 13.81 10.64 3.58
C PHE A 32 12.57 11.54 3.54
N ASP A 33 12.73 12.74 3.00
CA ASP A 33 11.62 13.67 2.77
C ASP A 33 10.85 13.37 1.48
N GLY A 34 11.48 12.70 0.52
CA GLY A 34 10.91 12.32 -0.77
C GLY A 34 11.37 10.96 -1.25
N VAL A 35 10.76 10.48 -2.32
CA VAL A 35 11.06 9.21 -2.99
C VAL A 35 10.93 9.42 -4.50
N GLY A 36 11.81 8.77 -5.27
CA GLY A 36 11.80 8.87 -6.73
C GLY A 36 12.06 10.30 -7.20
N ASP A 37 11.19 10.84 -8.02
CA ASP A 37 11.27 12.21 -8.53
C ASP A 37 10.63 13.26 -7.61
N ALA A 38 10.19 12.89 -6.42
CA ALA A 38 9.58 13.81 -5.46
C ALA A 38 10.60 14.35 -4.45
N ASP A 39 10.74 15.69 -4.35
CA ASP A 39 11.55 16.34 -3.32
C ASP A 39 10.99 16.11 -1.92
N THR A 40 9.66 16.05 -1.80
CA THR A 40 8.97 15.71 -0.55
C THR A 40 7.62 15.06 -0.83
N LEU A 41 7.26 14.10 0.01
CA LEU A 41 5.92 13.47 0.04
C LEU A 41 5.10 13.90 1.27
N TRP A 42 5.63 14.78 2.14
CA TRP A 42 4.91 15.30 3.28
C TRP A 42 3.92 16.40 2.87
N HIS A 43 2.63 16.09 2.83
CA HIS A 43 1.58 17.07 2.63
C HIS A 43 1.45 18.02 3.83
N LYS A 44 1.29 19.34 3.57
CA LYS A 44 0.98 20.31 4.63
C LYS A 44 -0.44 20.16 5.17
N ALA A 45 -1.36 19.67 4.34
CA ALA A 45 -2.72 19.28 4.67
C ALA A 45 -3.08 18.04 3.86
N GLU A 46 -4.04 17.24 4.34
CA GLU A 46 -4.54 16.08 3.60
C GLU A 46 -5.08 16.52 2.23
N PRO A 47 -4.64 15.90 1.13
CA PRO A 47 -5.13 16.25 -0.20
C PRO A 47 -6.63 16.01 -0.33
N SER A 48 -7.35 16.98 -0.84
CA SER A 48 -8.75 16.81 -1.24
C SER A 48 -8.86 15.97 -2.51
N LEU A 49 -10.02 15.38 -2.75
CA LEU A 49 -10.28 14.65 -4.00
C LEU A 49 -10.05 15.55 -5.23
N CYS A 50 -10.46 16.82 -5.17
CA CYS A 50 -10.25 17.77 -6.28
C CYS A 50 -8.77 17.98 -6.59
N GLU A 51 -7.91 18.07 -5.58
CA GLU A 51 -6.46 18.22 -5.76
C GLU A 51 -5.84 16.94 -6.34
N ILE A 52 -6.31 15.77 -5.92
CA ILE A 52 -5.86 14.47 -6.47
C ILE A 52 -6.27 14.36 -7.94
N ILE A 53 -7.51 14.67 -8.29
CA ILE A 53 -8.00 14.65 -9.68
C ILE A 53 -7.23 15.67 -10.54
N ALA A 54 -7.01 16.88 -10.04
CA ALA A 54 -6.24 17.89 -10.76
C ALA A 54 -4.78 17.43 -11.03
N ALA A 55 -4.16 16.72 -10.06
CA ALA A 55 -2.84 16.14 -10.26
C ALA A 55 -2.87 15.02 -11.33
N ILE A 56 -3.90 14.18 -11.35
CA ILE A 56 -4.11 13.15 -12.37
C ILE A 56 -4.34 13.80 -13.75
N ASP A 57 -5.08 14.90 -13.82
CA ASP A 57 -5.34 15.59 -15.07
C ASP A 57 -4.10 16.23 -15.69
N ALA A 58 -3.20 16.71 -14.84
CA ALA A 58 -1.97 17.36 -15.26
C ALA A 58 -0.82 16.39 -15.60
N PHE A 59 -0.99 15.08 -15.30
CA PHE A 59 0.07 14.08 -15.47
C PHE A 59 -0.01 13.42 -16.86
N ASP A 60 1.16 13.27 -17.52
CA ASP A 60 1.29 12.49 -18.74
C ASP A 60 1.55 11.01 -18.45
N PHE A 61 0.55 10.17 -18.70
CA PHE A 61 0.62 8.72 -18.47
C PHE A 61 1.24 7.92 -19.61
N THR A 62 1.74 8.59 -20.64
CA THR A 62 2.32 7.91 -21.83
C THR A 62 3.51 7.04 -21.41
N GLY A 63 3.45 5.75 -21.77
CA GLY A 63 4.52 4.78 -21.49
C GLY A 63 4.44 4.07 -20.13
N TYR A 64 3.62 4.55 -19.20
CA TYR A 64 3.42 3.87 -17.91
C TYR A 64 2.44 2.70 -18.07
N LYS A 65 2.63 1.66 -17.22
CA LYS A 65 1.87 0.41 -17.32
C LYS A 65 0.96 0.14 -16.13
N GLU A 66 1.12 0.89 -15.05
CA GLU A 66 0.40 0.69 -13.79
C GLU A 66 0.35 2.00 -12.99
N PHE A 67 -0.76 2.19 -12.28
CA PHE A 67 -0.93 3.29 -11.32
C PHE A 67 -0.96 2.71 -9.91
N VAL A 68 -0.11 3.21 -9.01
CA VAL A 68 0.12 2.62 -7.70
C VAL A 68 -0.28 3.57 -6.58
N PHE A 69 -1.23 3.21 -5.75
CA PHE A 69 -1.47 3.91 -4.50
C PHE A 69 -0.44 3.48 -3.46
N CYS A 70 0.50 4.36 -3.17
CA CYS A 70 1.54 4.19 -2.18
C CYS A 70 2.20 5.53 -1.91
N GLY A 71 2.55 5.81 -0.67
CA GLY A 71 3.19 7.07 -0.29
C GLY A 71 3.64 7.06 1.17
N TYR A 72 3.66 8.22 1.82
CA TYR A 72 4.06 8.33 3.22
C TYR A 72 2.96 7.92 4.20
N GLY A 73 1.70 7.97 3.80
CA GLY A 73 0.58 7.41 4.54
C GLY A 73 0.19 6.02 4.08
N GLU A 74 -0.78 5.45 4.76
CA GLU A 74 -1.49 4.23 4.36
C GLU A 74 -2.64 4.62 3.42
N PRO A 75 -2.65 4.18 2.14
CA PRO A 75 -3.67 4.61 1.18
C PRO A 75 -5.10 4.29 1.63
N THR A 76 -5.30 3.17 2.31
CA THR A 76 -6.63 2.78 2.81
C THR A 76 -7.15 3.71 3.91
N CYS A 77 -6.31 4.49 4.60
CA CYS A 77 -6.78 5.53 5.53
C CYS A 77 -7.50 6.69 4.83
N ALA A 78 -7.38 6.81 3.50
CA ALA A 78 -8.10 7.78 2.66
C ALA A 78 -9.01 7.07 1.66
N LEU A 79 -9.80 6.09 2.12
CA LEU A 79 -10.55 5.14 1.28
C LEU A 79 -11.43 5.82 0.23
N GLU A 80 -12.18 6.84 0.59
CA GLU A 80 -13.08 7.55 -0.34
C GLU A 80 -12.29 8.19 -1.48
N ASN A 81 -11.19 8.86 -1.16
CA ASN A 81 -10.29 9.45 -2.16
C ASN A 81 -9.64 8.37 -3.02
N LEU A 82 -9.20 7.25 -2.42
CA LEU A 82 -8.63 6.11 -3.13
C LEU A 82 -9.63 5.56 -4.16
N ILE A 83 -10.85 5.20 -3.74
CA ILE A 83 -11.86 4.62 -4.62
C ILE A 83 -12.22 5.58 -5.75
N ALA A 84 -12.50 6.84 -5.43
CA ALA A 84 -12.91 7.83 -6.43
C ALA A 84 -11.79 8.11 -7.45
N SER A 85 -10.56 8.31 -6.98
CA SER A 85 -9.43 8.58 -7.87
C SER A 85 -8.99 7.34 -8.67
N ALA A 86 -9.09 6.13 -8.10
CA ALA A 86 -8.82 4.89 -8.82
C ALA A 86 -9.80 4.70 -9.99
N ARG A 87 -11.10 4.90 -9.75
CA ARG A 87 -12.13 4.86 -10.79
C ARG A 87 -11.83 5.87 -11.90
N TYR A 88 -11.50 7.09 -11.51
CA TYR A 88 -11.16 8.16 -12.47
C TYR A 88 -9.94 7.82 -13.34
N VAL A 89 -8.86 7.29 -12.73
CA VAL A 89 -7.67 6.84 -13.48
C VAL A 89 -8.01 5.74 -14.47
N LYS A 90 -8.79 4.72 -14.05
CA LYS A 90 -9.21 3.62 -14.94
C LYS A 90 -10.02 4.15 -16.14
N GLU A 91 -10.97 5.02 -15.90
CA GLU A 91 -11.79 5.62 -16.97
C GLU A 91 -10.97 6.47 -17.91
N LYS A 92 -10.02 7.25 -17.40
CA LYS A 92 -9.19 8.17 -18.20
C LYS A 92 -8.09 7.46 -18.98
N THR A 93 -7.43 6.47 -18.39
CA THR A 93 -6.17 5.92 -18.91
C THR A 93 -6.24 4.44 -19.28
N GLY A 94 -7.16 3.69 -18.71
CA GLY A 94 -7.21 2.23 -18.80
C GLY A 94 -6.11 1.52 -18.01
N LEU A 95 -5.26 2.24 -17.23
CA LEU A 95 -4.19 1.63 -16.46
C LEU A 95 -4.74 0.77 -15.33
N PRO A 96 -4.13 -0.40 -15.08
CA PRO A 96 -4.44 -1.20 -13.91
C PRO A 96 -4.02 -0.47 -12.63
N ILE A 97 -4.80 -0.68 -11.57
CA ILE A 97 -4.62 -0.05 -10.26
C ILE A 97 -4.00 -1.05 -9.28
N ARG A 98 -2.89 -0.65 -8.69
CA ARG A 98 -2.29 -1.37 -7.56
C ARG A 98 -2.38 -0.55 -6.27
N VAL A 99 -2.59 -1.26 -5.15
CA VAL A 99 -2.50 -0.67 -3.81
C VAL A 99 -1.40 -1.38 -3.03
N ASN A 100 -0.48 -0.62 -2.42
CA ASN A 100 0.42 -1.13 -1.41
C ASN A 100 -0.14 -0.74 -0.05
N SER A 101 -0.48 -1.72 0.79
CA SER A 101 -1.21 -1.50 2.05
C SER A 101 -0.55 -2.23 3.23
N ASN A 102 -0.80 -1.72 4.43
CA ASN A 102 -0.50 -2.44 5.67
C ASN A 102 -1.56 -3.49 6.05
N GLY A 103 -2.71 -3.52 5.35
CA GLY A 103 -3.78 -4.50 5.54
C GLY A 103 -4.70 -4.25 6.73
N LEU A 104 -4.66 -3.07 7.36
CA LEU A 104 -5.45 -2.77 8.55
C LEU A 104 -6.72 -1.93 8.27
N GLY A 105 -7.09 -1.78 7.00
CA GLY A 105 -8.22 -0.95 6.60
C GLY A 105 -9.56 -1.35 7.25
N ASN A 106 -9.82 -2.65 7.41
CA ASN A 106 -11.03 -3.14 8.09
C ASN A 106 -11.09 -2.73 9.57
N LEU A 107 -9.94 -2.74 10.26
CA LEU A 107 -9.85 -2.24 11.64
C LEU A 107 -10.04 -0.72 11.71
N TYR A 108 -9.41 0.02 10.79
CA TYR A 108 -9.48 1.48 10.74
C TYR A 108 -10.93 1.97 10.57
N TYR A 109 -11.69 1.36 9.66
CA TYR A 109 -13.09 1.71 9.40
C TYR A 109 -14.10 0.94 10.25
N LYS A 110 -13.66 -0.05 11.03
CA LYS A 110 -14.52 -0.94 11.83
C LYS A 110 -15.60 -1.63 10.99
N ARG A 111 -15.27 -1.95 9.77
CA ARG A 111 -16.12 -2.64 8.78
C ARG A 111 -15.26 -3.27 7.70
N ASP A 112 -15.85 -4.20 6.96
CA ASP A 112 -15.22 -4.73 5.75
C ASP A 112 -15.22 -3.66 4.64
N ILE A 113 -14.01 -3.37 4.10
CA ILE A 113 -13.79 -2.47 2.97
C ILE A 113 -13.35 -3.21 1.70
N VAL A 114 -13.06 -4.51 1.78
CA VAL A 114 -12.53 -5.28 0.66
C VAL A 114 -13.46 -5.28 -0.55
N PRO A 115 -14.80 -5.44 -0.41
CA PRO A 115 -15.71 -5.35 -1.55
C PRO A 115 -15.62 -4.02 -2.31
N GLN A 116 -15.46 -2.90 -1.59
CA GLN A 116 -15.30 -1.58 -2.23
C GLN A 116 -13.95 -1.46 -2.95
N LEU A 117 -12.86 -1.99 -2.38
CA LEU A 117 -11.55 -2.02 -3.04
C LEU A 117 -11.60 -2.86 -4.31
N ALA A 118 -12.28 -4.02 -4.27
CA ALA A 118 -12.38 -4.94 -5.40
C ALA A 118 -13.10 -4.34 -6.63
N GLU A 119 -13.91 -3.31 -6.45
CA GLU A 119 -14.54 -2.60 -7.58
C GLU A 119 -13.54 -1.87 -8.48
N VAL A 120 -12.39 -1.45 -7.93
CA VAL A 120 -11.47 -0.55 -8.62
C VAL A 120 -10.01 -1.01 -8.61
N VAL A 121 -9.62 -1.94 -7.71
CA VAL A 121 -8.25 -2.40 -7.54
C VAL A 121 -8.03 -3.71 -8.30
N ASP A 122 -7.00 -3.75 -9.14
CA ASP A 122 -6.61 -4.93 -9.92
C ASP A 122 -5.55 -5.76 -9.21
N SER A 123 -4.71 -5.11 -8.40
CA SER A 123 -3.70 -5.79 -7.59
C SER A 123 -3.49 -5.13 -6.22
N ILE A 124 -3.25 -5.94 -5.20
CA ILE A 124 -2.93 -5.44 -3.85
C ILE A 124 -1.72 -6.16 -3.27
N SER A 125 -0.79 -5.37 -2.73
CA SER A 125 0.40 -5.87 -2.02
C SER A 125 0.30 -5.49 -0.55
N ILE A 126 0.13 -6.49 0.31
CA ILE A 126 -0.08 -6.31 1.74
C ILE A 126 1.21 -6.62 2.49
N SER A 127 1.64 -5.71 3.35
CA SER A 127 2.90 -5.80 4.08
C SER A 127 2.80 -6.77 5.25
N LEU A 128 3.20 -8.04 5.06
CA LEU A 128 3.31 -9.05 6.12
C LEU A 128 4.45 -8.71 7.08
N ASN A 129 5.59 -8.31 6.52
CA ASN A 129 6.83 -7.89 7.18
C ASN A 129 7.53 -8.95 8.04
N GLU A 130 6.80 -9.76 8.84
CA GLU A 130 7.34 -10.71 9.79
C GLU A 130 6.51 -11.99 9.87
N ALA A 131 7.13 -13.09 10.35
CA ALA A 131 6.52 -14.40 10.40
C ALA A 131 5.63 -14.66 11.63
N THR A 132 5.67 -13.81 12.65
CA THR A 132 4.90 -13.97 13.89
C THR A 132 4.30 -12.66 14.37
N ALA A 133 3.18 -12.72 15.09
CA ALA A 133 2.52 -11.54 15.66
C ALA A 133 3.47 -10.71 16.51
N GLU A 134 4.25 -11.36 17.40
CA GLU A 134 5.21 -10.66 18.27
C GLU A 134 6.25 -9.87 17.48
N LYS A 135 6.88 -10.49 16.46
CA LYS A 135 7.86 -9.82 15.60
C LYS A 135 7.20 -8.70 14.79
N TYR A 136 6.02 -8.96 14.23
CA TYR A 136 5.25 -8.00 13.45
C TYR A 136 4.91 -6.74 14.28
N GLU A 137 4.33 -6.90 15.47
CA GLU A 137 3.98 -5.78 16.34
C GLU A 137 5.20 -4.96 16.76
N LYS A 138 6.33 -5.63 17.02
CA LYS A 138 7.59 -4.97 17.38
C LYS A 138 8.12 -4.05 16.28
N VAL A 139 8.02 -4.48 15.01
CA VAL A 139 8.57 -3.72 13.87
C VAL A 139 7.56 -2.75 13.26
N THR A 140 6.27 -3.08 13.22
CA THR A 140 5.22 -2.24 12.60
C THR A 140 4.57 -1.27 13.56
N ARG A 141 4.51 -1.60 14.87
CA ARG A 141 3.92 -0.77 15.93
C ARG A 141 2.52 -0.27 15.55
N PRO A 142 1.57 -1.17 15.29
CA PRO A 142 0.22 -0.79 14.89
C PRO A 142 -0.55 -0.13 16.03
N SER A 143 -1.51 0.73 15.69
CA SER A 143 -2.38 1.40 16.67
C SER A 143 -3.52 0.52 17.18
N PHE A 144 -3.70 -0.66 16.60
CA PHE A 144 -4.79 -1.58 16.91
C PHE A 144 -4.28 -2.86 17.58
N PRO A 145 -5.01 -3.42 18.55
CA PRO A 145 -4.74 -4.77 19.04
C PRO A 145 -5.07 -5.81 17.95
N HIS A 146 -4.43 -6.97 18.00
CA HIS A 146 -4.66 -8.09 17.07
C HIS A 146 -4.46 -7.71 15.59
N ALA A 147 -3.56 -6.75 15.34
CA ALA A 147 -3.34 -6.22 13.99
C ALA A 147 -2.75 -7.27 13.03
N TYR A 148 -1.95 -8.20 13.54
CA TYR A 148 -1.35 -9.26 12.72
C TYR A 148 -2.41 -10.21 12.16
N GLU A 149 -3.29 -10.71 13.00
CA GLU A 149 -4.39 -11.59 12.60
C GLU A 149 -5.35 -10.85 11.65
N ALA A 150 -5.71 -9.62 11.96
CA ALA A 150 -6.58 -8.80 11.14
C ALA A 150 -5.98 -8.52 9.74
N MET A 151 -4.66 -8.29 9.65
CA MET A 151 -3.96 -8.14 8.37
C MET A 151 -4.00 -9.44 7.56
N LEU A 152 -3.83 -10.60 8.19
CA LEU A 152 -3.91 -11.88 7.52
C LEU A 152 -5.33 -12.19 7.03
N ASP A 153 -6.35 -11.89 7.83
CA ASP A 153 -7.75 -12.06 7.44
C ASP A 153 -8.12 -11.12 6.29
N PHE A 154 -7.66 -9.87 6.34
CA PHE A 154 -7.80 -8.92 5.24
C PHE A 154 -7.13 -9.43 3.95
N ALA A 155 -5.93 -10.01 4.03
CA ALA A 155 -5.23 -10.58 2.88
C ALA A 155 -5.99 -11.76 2.26
N GLU A 156 -6.55 -12.64 3.10
CA GLU A 156 -7.38 -13.77 2.65
C GLU A 156 -8.65 -13.29 1.93
N GLU A 157 -9.33 -12.28 2.48
CA GLU A 157 -10.52 -11.69 1.84
C GLU A 157 -10.17 -11.01 0.52
N CYS A 158 -9.07 -10.24 0.47
CA CYS A 158 -8.56 -9.67 -0.77
C CYS A 158 -8.26 -10.78 -1.81
N GLY A 159 -7.68 -11.90 -1.40
CA GLY A 159 -7.38 -13.04 -2.28
C GLY A 159 -8.62 -13.66 -2.92
N LYS A 160 -9.79 -13.52 -2.32
CA LYS A 160 -11.07 -14.01 -2.87
C LYS A 160 -11.70 -13.04 -3.88
N LEU A 161 -11.42 -11.73 -3.78
CA LEU A 161 -12.14 -10.69 -4.51
C LEU A 161 -11.27 -9.88 -5.47
N ILE A 162 -9.95 -9.75 -5.22
CA ILE A 162 -9.02 -8.97 -6.03
C ILE A 162 -8.12 -9.92 -6.83
N PRO A 163 -8.03 -9.77 -8.17
CA PRO A 163 -7.38 -10.74 -9.05
C PRO A 163 -5.92 -11.06 -8.69
N HIS A 164 -5.17 -10.04 -8.26
CA HIS A 164 -3.75 -10.20 -7.93
C HIS A 164 -3.50 -9.73 -6.49
N THR A 165 -3.63 -10.65 -5.55
CA THR A 165 -3.36 -10.39 -4.12
C THR A 165 -2.07 -11.07 -3.70
N GLN A 166 -1.20 -10.32 -3.00
CA GLN A 166 0.04 -10.85 -2.44
C GLN A 166 0.34 -10.30 -1.07
N LEU A 167 0.93 -11.12 -0.21
CA LEU A 167 1.68 -10.69 0.95
C LEU A 167 3.10 -10.31 0.54
N SER A 168 3.71 -9.34 1.21
CA SER A 168 5.09 -8.93 0.91
C SER A 168 5.95 -8.84 2.16
N ILE A 169 7.21 -9.26 1.99
CA ILE A 169 8.30 -9.12 2.97
C ILE A 169 9.53 -8.57 2.27
N VAL A 170 10.53 -8.18 3.04
CA VAL A 170 11.87 -7.81 2.53
C VAL A 170 12.88 -8.93 2.79
N ASP A 171 13.91 -9.03 1.94
CA ASP A 171 14.89 -10.11 1.92
C ASP A 171 15.96 -10.07 3.05
N ILE A 172 15.79 -9.14 4.01
CA ILE A 172 16.65 -9.06 5.21
C ILE A 172 16.26 -10.04 6.31
N LEU A 173 15.11 -10.71 6.17
CA LEU A 173 14.66 -11.70 7.14
C LEU A 173 15.54 -12.96 7.09
N PRO A 174 15.73 -13.66 8.21
CA PRO A 174 16.35 -15.00 8.21
C PRO A 174 15.60 -15.96 7.26
N GLU A 175 16.33 -16.87 6.62
CA GLU A 175 15.76 -17.82 5.66
C GLU A 175 14.61 -18.65 6.26
N GLU A 176 14.69 -19.01 7.54
CA GLU A 176 13.63 -19.73 8.25
C GLU A 176 12.35 -18.90 8.41
N ASP A 177 12.49 -17.58 8.64
CA ASP A 177 11.34 -16.66 8.71
C ASP A 177 10.73 -16.44 7.32
N ILE A 178 11.54 -16.34 6.26
CA ILE A 178 11.04 -16.28 4.87
C ILE A 178 10.23 -17.54 4.54
N LYS A 179 10.73 -18.73 4.91
CA LYS A 179 9.99 -19.99 4.74
C LYS A 179 8.69 -20.04 5.57
N ALA A 180 8.72 -19.45 6.77
CA ALA A 180 7.52 -19.34 7.59
C ALA A 180 6.49 -18.38 6.96
N CYS A 181 6.91 -17.23 6.45
CA CYS A 181 6.06 -16.30 5.70
C CYS A 181 5.46 -16.96 4.44
N GLN A 182 6.21 -17.81 3.74
CA GLN A 182 5.68 -18.56 2.60
C GLN A 182 4.54 -19.49 3.02
N ARG A 183 4.74 -20.27 4.10
CA ARG A 183 3.67 -21.15 4.62
C ARG A 183 2.42 -20.37 5.05
N ILE A 184 2.61 -19.15 5.60
CA ILE A 184 1.48 -18.28 5.95
C ILE A 184 0.73 -17.85 4.70
N ALA A 185 1.42 -17.36 3.68
CA ALA A 185 0.81 -16.95 2.42
C ALA A 185 0.05 -18.11 1.76
N ASP A 186 0.68 -19.29 1.69
CA ASP A 186 0.05 -20.51 1.16
C ASP A 186 -1.22 -20.89 1.92
N SER A 187 -1.20 -20.79 3.25
CA SER A 187 -2.36 -21.09 4.10
C SER A 187 -3.53 -20.12 3.92
N ARG A 188 -3.27 -18.92 3.45
CA ARG A 188 -4.26 -17.87 3.16
C ARG A 188 -4.65 -17.83 1.67
N GLY A 189 -4.08 -18.70 0.84
CA GLY A 189 -4.36 -18.76 -0.59
C GLY A 189 -3.88 -17.57 -1.39
N VAL A 190 -2.83 -16.87 -0.93
CA VAL A 190 -2.24 -15.70 -1.59
C VAL A 190 -0.75 -15.90 -1.88
N HIS A 191 -0.21 -15.12 -2.80
CA HIS A 191 1.22 -15.20 -3.12
C HIS A 191 2.08 -14.49 -2.07
N LEU A 192 3.33 -14.96 -1.87
CA LEU A 192 4.36 -14.22 -1.16
C LEU A 192 5.30 -13.55 -2.14
N LYS A 193 5.51 -12.25 -2.00
CA LYS A 193 6.54 -11.48 -2.69
C LYS A 193 7.68 -11.14 -1.72
N VAL A 194 8.87 -11.65 -1.98
CA VAL A 194 10.09 -11.22 -1.31
C VAL A 194 10.68 -10.06 -2.12
N ARG A 195 10.81 -8.89 -1.51
CA ARG A 195 11.34 -7.69 -2.14
C ARG A 195 12.78 -7.47 -1.69
N PRO A 196 13.68 -7.02 -2.57
CA PRO A 196 15.01 -6.59 -2.14
C PRO A 196 14.89 -5.42 -1.14
N TRP A 197 15.80 -5.38 -0.17
CA TRP A 197 15.93 -4.22 0.69
C TRP A 197 16.57 -3.08 -0.09
N GLU A 198 15.86 -1.98 -0.22
CA GLU A 198 16.35 -0.76 -0.89
C GLU A 198 16.98 0.18 0.15
N HIS A 199 18.25 0.52 -0.07
CA HIS A 199 19.03 1.41 0.82
C HIS A 199 18.92 2.89 0.43
N SER A 200 18.28 3.21 -0.69
CA SER A 200 18.12 4.57 -1.24
C SER A 200 16.71 4.78 -1.74
N ALA A 201 16.19 5.97 -1.53
CA ALA A 201 14.94 6.42 -2.09
C ALA A 201 15.17 7.24 -3.36
#